data_60520cdc7c996b684cc0673f16525478
#
_entry.id   60520cdc7c996b684cc0673f16525478
#
_cell.length_a   1.000
_cell.length_b   1.000
_cell.length_c   1.000
_cell.angle_alpha   90.00
_cell.angle_beta   90.00
_cell.angle_gamma   90.00
#
_symmetry.space_group_name_H-M   'P 1'
#
loop_
_entity.id
_entity.type
_entity.pdbx_description
1 polymer ?
#
loop_
_entity_poly.entity_id
_entity_poly.type
_entity_poly.pdbx_seq_one_letter_code
_entity_poly.pdbx_strand_id
1 'polypeptide(L)'
;MDKKNTTIAYFSAEIGISASLPTYSGGLGVLAGDHIKAAADAEIPMVGITLLYKEGYFKQRVDENGKQTETYPRFDPEPLLKQIPEKFCLRLRETEVGVEAYKLMYKGETGHEIPIYFLDTDLPENFNDDRIISLRLYSGDKDHRILQEAILGFGGIKLLDILGYNNGRHRESQALDFLRVTLQSCLLSL
;
A
#
# COMPACT_ATOMS: atom_id res chain seq x y z
N MET A 1 8.25 2.86 -31.40
CA MET A 1 7.67 2.98 -30.04
C MET A 1 8.84 3.18 -29.08
N ASP A 2 9.02 4.38 -28.62
CA ASP A 2 10.11 4.71 -27.69
C ASP A 2 9.88 4.01 -26.34
N LYS A 3 10.69 2.98 -26.07
CA LYS A 3 10.68 2.22 -24.80
C LYS A 3 11.24 3.03 -23.61
N LYS A 4 11.56 4.31 -23.78
CA LYS A 4 12.42 5.06 -22.84
C LYS A 4 11.74 5.68 -21.62
N ASN A 5 10.40 5.64 -21.46
CA ASN A 5 9.74 6.35 -20.35
C ASN A 5 8.50 5.64 -19.76
N THR A 6 8.43 4.33 -19.76
CA THR A 6 7.29 3.63 -19.15
C THR A 6 7.71 3.10 -17.78
N THR A 7 7.18 3.71 -16.71
CA THR A 7 7.32 3.19 -15.35
C THR A 7 6.22 2.17 -15.07
N ILE A 8 6.58 1.04 -14.49
CA ILE A 8 5.65 -0.01 -14.08
C ILE A 8 5.13 0.32 -12.69
N ALA A 9 3.82 0.51 -12.54
CA ALA A 9 3.20 0.65 -11.25
C ALA A 9 2.81 -0.72 -10.69
N TYR A 10 3.39 -1.08 -9.54
CA TYR A 10 3.16 -2.35 -8.85
C TYR A 10 2.36 -2.10 -7.57
N PHE A 11 1.13 -2.60 -7.55
CA PHE A 11 0.22 -2.44 -6.42
C PHE A 11 0.08 -3.76 -5.67
N SER A 12 0.19 -3.70 -4.37
CA SER A 12 -0.01 -4.87 -3.52
C SER A 12 -0.58 -4.46 -2.17
N ALA A 13 -1.54 -5.24 -1.67
CA ALA A 13 -2.07 -5.03 -0.32
C ALA A 13 -1.01 -5.25 0.76
N GLU A 14 0.01 -6.06 0.46
CA GLU A 14 1.15 -6.34 1.34
C GLU A 14 2.47 -6.15 0.58
N ILE A 15 3.44 -5.47 1.21
CA ILE A 15 4.82 -5.39 0.70
C ILE A 15 5.79 -5.63 1.86
N GLY A 16 6.44 -6.79 1.86
CA GLY A 16 7.46 -7.18 2.83
C GLY A 16 8.86 -6.71 2.45
N ILE A 17 9.08 -5.39 2.43
CA ILE A 17 10.38 -4.83 2.04
C ILE A 17 11.39 -4.81 3.19
N SER A 18 10.90 -4.67 4.44
CA SER A 18 11.70 -4.64 5.66
C SER A 18 10.93 -5.26 6.82
N ALA A 19 11.63 -6.00 7.70
CA ALA A 19 11.05 -6.53 8.92
C ALA A 19 10.62 -5.44 9.93
N SER A 20 11.13 -4.22 9.77
CA SER A 20 10.78 -3.07 10.61
C SER A 20 9.48 -2.39 10.20
N LEU A 21 8.91 -2.75 9.03
CA LEU A 21 7.65 -2.20 8.52
C LEU A 21 6.53 -3.22 8.69
N PRO A 22 5.43 -2.92 9.40
CA PRO A 22 4.35 -3.87 9.65
C PRO A 22 3.37 -3.97 8.46
N THR A 23 3.87 -3.89 7.23
CA THR A 23 3.10 -3.84 5.99
C THR A 23 2.89 -5.19 5.33
N TYR A 24 3.18 -6.27 6.06
CA TYR A 24 2.95 -7.64 5.59
C TYR A 24 2.81 -8.61 6.77
N SER A 25 2.22 -9.77 6.53
CA SER A 25 2.07 -10.82 7.54
C SER A 25 2.54 -12.19 7.07
N GLY A 26 2.57 -12.44 5.77
CA GLY A 26 2.84 -13.77 5.25
C GLY A 26 3.55 -13.79 3.89
N GLY A 27 3.44 -14.94 3.21
CA GLY A 27 4.15 -15.22 1.97
C GLY A 27 3.84 -14.27 0.82
N LEU A 28 2.60 -13.75 0.77
CA LEU A 28 2.20 -12.79 -0.26
C LEU A 28 3.03 -11.50 -0.18
N GLY A 29 3.18 -10.97 1.04
CA GLY A 29 3.98 -9.77 1.25
C GLY A 29 5.47 -10.01 1.02
N VAL A 30 6.00 -11.18 1.39
CA VAL A 30 7.39 -11.56 1.11
C VAL A 30 7.61 -11.62 -0.40
N LEU A 31 6.72 -12.27 -1.16
CA LEU A 31 6.80 -12.34 -2.62
C LEU A 31 6.78 -10.94 -3.26
N ALA A 32 5.89 -10.06 -2.80
CA ALA A 32 5.80 -8.70 -3.29
C ALA A 32 7.09 -7.89 -3.00
N GLY A 33 7.66 -8.05 -1.80
CA GLY A 33 8.94 -7.44 -1.43
C GLY A 33 10.09 -7.95 -2.31
N ASP A 34 10.19 -9.25 -2.50
CA ASP A 34 11.23 -9.86 -3.33
C ASP A 34 11.10 -9.47 -4.79
N HIS A 35 9.87 -9.30 -5.30
CA HIS A 35 9.62 -8.79 -6.64
C HIS A 35 10.16 -7.37 -6.83
N ILE A 36 9.95 -6.47 -5.87
CA ILE A 36 10.48 -5.10 -5.89
C ILE A 36 12.01 -5.12 -5.81
N LYS A 37 12.60 -5.95 -4.94
CA LYS A 37 14.05 -6.09 -4.80
C LYS A 37 14.68 -6.56 -6.11
N ALA A 38 14.13 -7.63 -6.69
CA ALA A 38 14.60 -8.14 -7.97
C ALA A 38 14.46 -7.13 -9.11
N ALA A 39 13.37 -6.34 -9.12
CA ALA A 39 13.20 -5.27 -10.09
C ALA A 39 14.25 -4.15 -9.92
N ALA A 40 14.60 -3.81 -8.68
CA ALA A 40 15.67 -2.84 -8.40
C ALA A 40 17.01 -3.34 -8.87
N ASP A 41 17.36 -4.60 -8.60
CA ASP A 41 18.62 -5.21 -9.04
C ASP A 41 18.70 -5.35 -10.57
N ALA A 42 17.56 -5.54 -11.22
CA ALA A 42 17.46 -5.59 -12.69
C ALA A 42 17.30 -4.21 -13.35
N GLU A 43 17.37 -3.12 -12.59
CA GLU A 43 17.19 -1.73 -13.05
C GLU A 43 15.87 -1.48 -13.81
N ILE A 44 14.82 -2.19 -13.41
CA ILE A 44 13.49 -2.02 -14.00
C ILE A 44 12.84 -0.75 -13.42
N PRO A 45 12.38 0.20 -14.27
CA PRO A 45 11.70 1.40 -13.80
C PRO A 45 10.33 1.03 -13.24
N MET A 46 10.25 0.95 -11.90
CA MET A 46 9.06 0.51 -11.14
C MET A 46 8.74 1.51 -10.04
N VAL A 47 7.48 1.55 -9.65
CA VAL A 47 6.99 2.21 -8.44
C VAL A 47 6.06 1.26 -7.68
N GLY A 48 6.29 1.09 -6.38
CA GLY A 48 5.43 0.28 -5.52
C GLY A 48 4.33 1.12 -4.84
N ILE A 49 3.13 0.57 -4.72
CA ILE A 49 2.00 1.19 -3.99
C ILE A 49 1.42 0.15 -3.02
N THR A 50 1.24 0.55 -1.77
CA THR A 50 0.61 -0.25 -0.72
C THR A 50 -0.11 0.62 0.29
N LEU A 51 -0.74 0.03 1.30
CA LEU A 51 -1.33 0.74 2.42
C LEU A 51 -0.35 0.82 3.60
N LEU A 52 -0.44 1.90 4.36
CA LEU A 52 0.32 2.06 5.60
C LEU A 52 -0.48 1.46 6.78
N TYR A 53 -0.13 0.25 7.17
CA TYR A 53 -0.78 -0.40 8.30
C TYR A 53 -0.09 -0.02 9.61
N LYS A 54 -0.50 1.11 10.22
CA LYS A 54 0.12 1.60 11.48
C LYS A 54 0.00 0.62 12.66
N GLU A 55 -0.98 -0.28 12.65
CA GLU A 55 -1.11 -1.36 13.65
C GLU A 55 -0.74 -2.73 13.08
N GLY A 56 -0.51 -2.82 11.77
CA GLY A 56 -0.01 -4.00 11.08
C GLY A 56 -0.91 -5.23 11.25
N TYR A 57 -0.27 -6.38 11.43
CA TYR A 57 -0.90 -7.64 11.83
C TYR A 57 -0.66 -7.88 13.32
N PHE A 58 -1.51 -8.67 13.98
CA PHE A 58 -1.42 -8.88 15.43
C PHE A 58 -0.12 -9.60 15.84
N LYS A 59 0.35 -9.28 17.05
CA LYS A 59 1.38 -10.05 17.75
C LYS A 59 0.71 -10.98 18.74
N GLN A 60 0.99 -12.27 18.61
CA GLN A 60 0.44 -13.32 19.44
C GLN A 60 1.32 -13.58 20.65
N ARG A 61 0.69 -13.78 21.81
CA ARG A 61 1.32 -14.32 23.00
C ARG A 61 0.47 -15.45 23.56
N VAL A 62 1.11 -16.45 24.11
CA VAL A 62 0.45 -17.54 24.83
C VAL A 62 0.82 -17.40 26.31
N ASP A 63 -0.17 -17.36 27.18
CA ASP A 63 0.06 -17.29 28.64
C ASP A 63 0.41 -18.66 29.24
N GLU A 64 0.70 -18.70 30.55
CA GLU A 64 1.07 -19.90 31.27
C GLU A 64 -0.02 -21.01 31.28
N ASN A 65 -1.28 -20.64 31.00
CA ASN A 65 -2.41 -21.54 30.90
C ASN A 65 -2.70 -21.99 29.46
N GLY A 66 -1.86 -21.61 28.51
CA GLY A 66 -2.04 -21.92 27.07
C GLY A 66 -3.06 -21.01 26.37
N LYS A 67 -3.54 -19.94 27.01
CA LYS A 67 -4.49 -19.01 26.42
C LYS A 67 -3.76 -18.01 25.52
N GLN A 68 -4.22 -17.92 24.28
CA GLN A 68 -3.71 -16.94 23.31
C GLN A 68 -4.25 -15.55 23.64
N THR A 69 -3.36 -14.56 23.57
CA THR A 69 -3.68 -13.13 23.59
C THR A 69 -3.07 -12.45 22.39
N GLU A 70 -3.78 -11.46 21.86
CA GLU A 70 -3.38 -10.68 20.68
C GLU A 70 -3.14 -9.24 21.07
N THR A 71 -2.09 -8.64 20.50
CA THR A 71 -1.79 -7.23 20.67
C THR A 71 -1.51 -6.60 19.31
N TYR A 72 -1.88 -5.32 19.14
CA TYR A 72 -1.68 -4.53 17.94
C TYR A 72 -0.79 -3.31 18.27
N PRO A 73 0.54 -3.49 18.31
CA PRO A 73 1.45 -2.37 18.61
C PRO A 73 1.37 -1.36 17.47
N ARG A 74 1.15 -0.09 17.84
CA ARG A 74 1.15 0.99 16.85
C ARG A 74 2.56 1.31 16.39
N PHE A 75 2.72 1.37 15.09
CA PHE A 75 3.97 1.74 14.41
C PHE A 75 3.98 3.23 14.10
N ASP A 76 5.11 3.88 14.38
CA ASP A 76 5.38 5.24 13.96
C ASP A 76 6.16 5.22 12.63
N PRO A 77 5.61 5.75 11.53
CA PRO A 77 6.28 5.73 10.24
C PRO A 77 7.46 6.69 10.11
N GLU A 78 7.48 7.80 10.84
CA GLU A 78 8.44 8.91 10.64
C GLU A 78 9.92 8.51 10.67
N PRO A 79 10.38 7.58 11.53
CA PRO A 79 11.79 7.20 11.54
C PRO A 79 12.25 6.44 10.29
N LEU A 80 11.33 5.81 9.55
CA LEU A 80 11.65 4.93 8.43
C LEU A 80 11.12 5.43 7.09
N LEU A 81 10.04 6.19 7.11
CA LEU A 81 9.33 6.65 5.92
C LEU A 81 9.31 8.18 5.89
N LYS A 82 9.44 8.73 4.70
CA LYS A 82 9.29 10.16 4.48
C LYS A 82 7.87 10.49 4.07
N GLN A 83 7.14 11.26 4.87
CA GLN A 83 5.85 11.80 4.46
C GLN A 83 6.01 12.69 3.22
N ILE A 84 5.14 12.54 2.24
CA ILE A 84 5.07 13.43 1.09
C ILE A 84 4.08 14.57 1.35
N PRO A 85 4.30 15.79 0.81
CA PRO A 85 3.46 16.94 1.10
C PRO A 85 2.07 16.86 0.46
N GLU A 86 1.93 16.08 -0.60
CA GLU A 86 0.69 15.94 -1.36
C GLU A 86 -0.35 15.13 -0.58
N LYS A 87 -1.50 15.76 -0.33
CA LYS A 87 -2.70 15.14 0.23
C LYS A 87 -3.83 15.24 -0.79
N PHE A 88 -4.74 14.28 -0.76
CA PHE A 88 -5.89 14.27 -1.64
C PHE A 88 -7.08 13.58 -0.98
N CYS A 89 -8.28 13.75 -1.54
CA CYS A 89 -9.49 13.07 -1.08
C CYS A 89 -10.00 12.08 -2.12
N LEU A 90 -10.61 11.02 -1.66
CA LEU A 90 -11.38 10.07 -2.47
C LEU A 90 -12.82 10.08 -2.00
N ARG A 91 -13.77 10.15 -2.93
CA ARG A 91 -15.18 9.96 -2.59
C ARG A 91 -15.47 8.47 -2.50
N LEU A 92 -15.65 7.99 -1.27
CA LEU A 92 -16.02 6.61 -0.97
C LEU A 92 -17.34 6.61 -0.23
N ARG A 93 -18.29 5.79 -0.67
CA ARG A 93 -19.67 5.83 -0.17
C ARG A 93 -20.24 7.26 -0.31
N GLU A 94 -20.74 7.85 0.78
CA GLU A 94 -21.28 9.20 0.85
C GLU A 94 -20.28 10.23 1.42
N THR A 95 -19.04 9.82 1.73
CA THR A 95 -18.02 10.66 2.39
C THR A 95 -16.83 10.95 1.48
N GLU A 96 -16.15 12.05 1.73
CA GLU A 96 -14.81 12.32 1.20
C GLU A 96 -13.77 11.86 2.22
N VAL A 97 -12.99 10.86 1.84
CA VAL A 97 -11.90 10.30 2.66
C VAL A 97 -10.59 10.94 2.26
N GLY A 98 -9.99 11.67 3.18
CA GLY A 98 -8.64 12.24 3.02
C GLY A 98 -7.59 11.12 3.03
N VAL A 99 -6.61 11.24 2.15
CA VAL A 99 -5.49 10.31 2.02
C VAL A 99 -4.19 11.09 1.99
N GLU A 100 -3.25 10.69 2.81
CA GLU A 100 -1.85 11.09 2.71
C GLU A 100 -0.97 9.90 2.35
N ALA A 101 0.29 10.15 2.01
CA ALA A 101 1.20 9.07 1.67
C ALA A 101 2.58 9.29 2.25
N TYR A 102 3.24 8.18 2.54
CA TYR A 102 4.63 8.12 2.93
C TYR A 102 5.43 7.42 1.84
N LYS A 103 6.72 7.72 1.74
CA LYS A 103 7.62 7.16 0.74
C LYS A 103 8.83 6.50 1.38
N LEU A 104 9.17 5.31 0.88
CA LEU A 104 10.46 4.65 1.05
C LEU A 104 11.16 4.60 -0.30
N MET A 105 12.46 4.89 -0.34
CA MET A 105 13.30 4.59 -1.49
C MET A 105 14.03 3.27 -1.22
N TYR A 106 13.68 2.23 -1.97
CA TYR A 106 14.43 0.98 -1.92
C TYR A 106 15.56 1.04 -2.95
N LYS A 107 16.78 0.79 -2.51
CA LYS A 107 17.98 0.80 -3.34
C LYS A 107 18.47 -0.61 -3.57
N GLY A 108 18.51 -1.04 -4.84
CA GLY A 108 19.07 -2.31 -5.26
C GLY A 108 20.61 -2.36 -5.18
N GLU A 109 21.18 -3.52 -5.40
CA GLU A 109 22.64 -3.73 -5.36
C GLU A 109 23.38 -2.94 -6.43
N THR A 110 22.77 -2.72 -7.60
CA THR A 110 23.31 -1.88 -8.68
C THR A 110 23.26 -0.39 -8.37
N GLY A 111 22.54 0.00 -7.30
CA GLY A 111 22.31 1.39 -6.95
C GLY A 111 21.02 1.98 -7.53
N HIS A 112 20.30 1.23 -8.36
CA HIS A 112 18.98 1.64 -8.86
C HIS A 112 17.95 1.76 -7.73
N GLU A 113 17.15 2.82 -7.76
CA GLU A 113 16.20 3.12 -6.70
C GLU A 113 14.75 2.97 -7.17
N ILE A 114 13.96 2.25 -6.39
CA ILE A 114 12.50 2.09 -6.59
C ILE A 114 11.77 2.80 -5.45
N PRO A 115 10.93 3.81 -5.74
CA PRO A 115 10.06 4.41 -4.75
C PRO A 115 8.89 3.48 -4.42
N ILE A 116 8.59 3.37 -3.13
CA ILE A 116 7.42 2.65 -2.61
C ILE A 116 6.59 3.64 -1.81
N TYR A 117 5.32 3.78 -2.17
CA TYR A 117 4.38 4.68 -1.51
C TYR A 117 3.40 3.89 -0.64
N PHE A 118 3.18 4.39 0.56
CA PHE A 118 2.31 3.82 1.58
C PHE A 118 1.16 4.78 1.83
N LEU A 119 -0.05 4.40 1.44
CA LEU A 119 -1.25 5.24 1.58
C LEU A 119 -1.82 5.13 2.99
N ASP A 120 -2.18 6.26 3.57
CA ASP A 120 -2.69 6.37 4.92
C ASP A 120 -4.00 7.17 4.96
N THR A 121 -5.00 6.64 5.65
CA THR A 121 -6.29 7.30 5.90
C THR A 121 -6.46 7.75 7.35
N ASP A 122 -5.49 7.44 8.24
CA ASP A 122 -5.56 7.83 9.66
C ASP A 122 -5.22 9.32 9.86
N LEU A 123 -6.05 10.19 9.29
CA LEU A 123 -5.96 11.63 9.35
C LEU A 123 -6.96 12.18 10.38
N PRO A 124 -6.59 13.20 11.18
CA PRO A 124 -7.51 13.81 12.15
C PRO A 124 -8.79 14.37 11.55
N GLU A 125 -8.72 14.82 10.29
CA GLU A 125 -9.84 15.39 9.53
C GLU A 125 -10.84 14.34 9.02
N ASN A 126 -10.47 13.06 8.97
CA ASN A 126 -11.36 11.98 8.57
C ASN A 126 -12.29 11.54 9.71
N PHE A 127 -13.47 11.04 9.38
CA PHE A 127 -14.33 10.35 10.34
C PHE A 127 -13.65 9.10 10.90
N ASN A 128 -14.01 8.70 12.10
CA ASN A 128 -13.38 7.54 12.77
C ASN A 128 -13.41 6.26 11.92
N ASP A 129 -14.53 5.99 11.25
CA ASP A 129 -14.68 4.81 10.39
C ASP A 129 -13.80 4.85 9.13
N ASP A 130 -13.49 6.05 8.64
CA ASP A 130 -12.61 6.25 7.49
C ASP A 130 -11.13 6.18 7.90
N ARG A 131 -10.80 6.65 9.10
CA ARG A 131 -9.43 6.59 9.65
C ARG A 131 -8.92 5.17 9.80
N ILE A 132 -9.78 4.23 10.14
CA ILE A 132 -9.39 2.84 10.39
C ILE A 132 -9.20 2.01 9.10
N ILE A 133 -9.55 2.54 7.91
CA ILE A 133 -9.48 1.78 6.65
C ILE A 133 -8.07 1.24 6.40
N SER A 134 -7.03 2.08 6.54
CA SER A 134 -5.64 1.66 6.33
C SER A 134 -4.93 1.19 7.61
N LEU A 135 -5.61 1.13 8.77
CA LEU A 135 -4.94 0.98 10.06
C LEU A 135 -4.36 -0.42 10.29
N ARG A 136 -5.11 -1.47 9.91
CA ARG A 136 -4.76 -2.88 10.17
C ARG A 136 -4.81 -3.74 8.93
N LEU A 137 -3.81 -4.56 8.77
CA LEU A 137 -3.77 -5.60 7.74
C LEU A 137 -4.77 -6.73 8.08
N TYR A 138 -5.58 -7.13 7.09
CA TYR A 138 -6.59 -8.20 7.22
C TYR A 138 -7.63 -7.99 8.32
N SER A 139 -7.94 -6.75 8.64
CA SER A 139 -8.98 -6.40 9.62
C SER A 139 -10.35 -6.21 8.97
N GLY A 140 -11.37 -6.23 9.83
CA GLY A 140 -12.74 -5.89 9.45
C GLY A 140 -13.48 -6.99 8.69
N ASP A 141 -14.65 -6.64 8.22
CA ASP A 141 -15.53 -7.45 7.39
C ASP A 141 -15.23 -7.27 5.88
N LYS A 142 -16.09 -7.86 5.04
CA LYS A 142 -15.96 -7.75 3.58
C LYS A 142 -16.05 -6.30 3.08
N ASP A 143 -16.91 -5.50 3.67
CA ASP A 143 -17.10 -4.10 3.27
C ASP A 143 -15.86 -3.27 3.60
N HIS A 144 -15.27 -3.48 4.77
CA HIS A 144 -14.02 -2.84 5.15
C HIS A 144 -12.87 -3.22 4.19
N ARG A 145 -12.77 -4.48 3.80
CA ARG A 145 -11.77 -4.95 2.84
C ARG A 145 -11.95 -4.33 1.45
N ILE A 146 -13.20 -4.17 0.98
CA ILE A 146 -13.48 -3.45 -0.27
C ILE A 146 -13.00 -2.01 -0.20
N LEU A 147 -13.15 -1.34 0.95
CA LEU A 147 -12.64 0.02 1.13
C LEU A 147 -11.11 0.07 1.11
N GLN A 148 -10.43 -0.90 1.72
CA GLN A 148 -8.97 -1.01 1.62
C GLN A 148 -8.52 -1.15 0.16
N GLU A 149 -9.16 -2.00 -0.62
CA GLU A 149 -8.88 -2.18 -2.05
C GLU A 149 -9.18 -0.90 -2.87
N ALA A 150 -10.26 -0.19 -2.51
CA ALA A 150 -10.59 1.08 -3.15
C ALA A 150 -9.54 2.16 -2.87
N ILE A 151 -9.07 2.29 -1.62
CA ILE A 151 -7.96 3.20 -1.28
C ILE A 151 -6.70 2.78 -2.01
N LEU A 152 -6.34 1.51 -2.01
CA LEU A 152 -5.16 1.01 -2.70
C LEU A 152 -5.23 1.32 -4.20
N GLY A 153 -6.32 0.96 -4.87
CA GLY A 153 -6.47 1.08 -6.33
C GLY A 153 -6.66 2.52 -6.77
N PHE A 154 -7.78 3.15 -6.35
CA PHE A 154 -8.10 4.52 -6.78
C PHE A 154 -7.16 5.55 -6.16
N GLY A 155 -6.81 5.37 -4.88
CA GLY A 155 -5.88 6.25 -4.18
C GLY A 155 -4.49 6.20 -4.79
N GLY A 156 -3.99 4.99 -5.06
CA GLY A 156 -2.69 4.84 -5.68
C GLY A 156 -2.61 5.43 -7.09
N ILE A 157 -3.64 5.25 -7.93
CA ILE A 157 -3.70 5.88 -9.25
C ILE A 157 -3.71 7.40 -9.11
N LYS A 158 -4.54 7.95 -8.21
CA LYS A 158 -4.63 9.39 -7.98
C LYS A 158 -3.31 9.96 -7.48
N LEU A 159 -2.62 9.25 -6.57
CA LEU A 159 -1.29 9.62 -6.12
C LEU A 159 -0.29 9.67 -7.28
N LEU A 160 -0.26 8.63 -8.12
CA LEU A 160 0.64 8.56 -9.27
C LEU A 160 0.39 9.69 -10.28
N ASP A 161 -0.88 10.08 -10.48
CA ASP A 161 -1.26 11.26 -11.29
C ASP A 161 -0.68 12.55 -10.70
N ILE A 162 -0.85 12.76 -9.39
CA ILE A 162 -0.37 13.94 -8.67
C ILE A 162 1.15 14.04 -8.76
N LEU A 163 1.85 12.90 -8.63
CA LEU A 163 3.31 12.81 -8.68
C LEU A 163 3.88 12.83 -10.12
N GLY A 164 3.02 12.91 -11.15
CA GLY A 164 3.44 13.04 -12.54
C GLY A 164 3.90 11.74 -13.22
N TYR A 165 3.58 10.57 -12.67
CA TYR A 165 3.89 9.28 -13.31
C TYR A 165 3.05 9.01 -14.57
N ASN A 166 1.89 9.63 -14.71
CA ASN A 166 1.02 9.51 -15.87
C ASN A 166 1.40 10.54 -16.95
N ASN A 167 2.33 10.18 -17.83
CA ASN A 167 2.72 11.00 -19.00
C ASN A 167 1.59 11.08 -20.04
N GLY A 168 0.40 11.62 -19.68
CA GLY A 168 -0.64 12.02 -20.63
C GLY A 168 -1.41 10.90 -21.35
N ARG A 169 -1.30 9.64 -20.95
CA ARG A 169 -2.07 8.53 -21.53
C ARG A 169 -3.38 8.30 -20.77
N HIS A 170 -4.46 8.24 -21.52
CA HIS A 170 -5.87 8.10 -21.17
C HIS A 170 -6.19 7.49 -19.78
N ARG A 171 -6.82 8.33 -18.94
CA ARG A 171 -7.11 8.09 -17.51
C ARG A 171 -8.11 6.96 -17.21
N GLU A 172 -8.99 6.61 -18.16
CA GLU A 172 -10.13 5.73 -17.85
C GLU A 172 -9.87 4.23 -18.09
N SER A 173 -9.11 3.86 -19.11
CA SER A 173 -8.88 2.46 -19.44
C SER A 173 -7.89 1.75 -18.49
N GLN A 174 -6.92 2.47 -17.96
CA GLN A 174 -5.90 1.88 -17.07
C GLN A 174 -6.43 1.63 -15.66
N ALA A 175 -7.34 2.47 -15.15
CA ALA A 175 -7.99 2.24 -13.87
C ALA A 175 -8.84 0.97 -13.85
N LEU A 176 -9.51 0.67 -14.95
CA LEU A 176 -10.34 -0.55 -15.09
C LEU A 176 -9.50 -1.82 -15.25
N ASP A 177 -8.40 -1.77 -16.00
CA ASP A 177 -7.50 -2.91 -16.15
C ASP A 177 -6.75 -3.19 -14.84
N PHE A 178 -6.44 -2.15 -14.09
CA PHE A 178 -5.81 -2.25 -12.77
C PHE A 178 -6.76 -2.85 -11.72
N LEU A 179 -8.02 -2.40 -11.65
CA LEU A 179 -9.04 -3.02 -10.79
C LEU A 179 -9.20 -4.51 -11.07
N ARG A 180 -9.09 -4.94 -12.33
CA ARG A 180 -9.12 -6.36 -12.70
C ARG A 180 -7.97 -7.16 -12.09
N VAL A 181 -6.75 -6.64 -12.09
CA VAL A 181 -5.58 -7.35 -11.53
C VAL A 181 -5.66 -7.42 -10.00
N THR A 182 -6.04 -6.32 -9.34
CA THR A 182 -6.14 -6.26 -7.87
C THR A 182 -7.30 -7.12 -7.35
N LEU A 183 -8.47 -7.08 -8.00
CA LEU A 183 -9.61 -7.94 -7.64
C LEU A 183 -9.33 -9.43 -7.88
N GLN A 184 -8.51 -9.77 -8.86
CA GLN A 184 -8.14 -11.17 -9.15
C GLN A 184 -7.22 -11.73 -8.06
N SER A 185 -6.31 -10.92 -7.50
CA SER A 185 -5.49 -11.32 -6.35
C SER A 185 -6.31 -11.45 -5.06
N CYS A 186 -7.35 -10.63 -4.87
CA CYS A 186 -8.23 -10.69 -3.71
C CYS A 186 -9.19 -11.88 -3.74
N LEU A 187 -9.68 -12.29 -4.93
CA LEU A 187 -10.54 -13.48 -5.09
C LEU A 187 -9.82 -14.81 -4.84
N LEU A 188 -8.49 -14.83 -4.95
CA LEU A 188 -7.68 -16.01 -4.64
C LEU A 188 -7.35 -16.12 -3.14
N SER A 189 -7.66 -15.11 -2.34
CA SER A 189 -7.46 -15.06 -0.89
C SER A 189 -8.75 -15.21 -0.06
N LEU A 190 -9.88 -15.51 -0.69
CA LEU A 190 -11.17 -15.87 -0.09
C LEU A 190 -11.39 -17.38 -0.11
#